data_a5bf80ffa628e5aa250db71c605f87b1
#
_entry.id   a5bf80ffa628e5aa250db71c605f87b1
#
_cell.length_a   1.000
_cell.length_b   1.000
_cell.length_c   1.000
_cell.angle_alpha   90.00
_cell.angle_beta   90.00
_cell.angle_gamma   90.00
#
_symmetry.space_group_name_H-M   'P 1'
#
loop_
_entity.id
_entity.type
_entity.pdbx_description
1 polymer ?
#
loop_
_entity_poly.entity_id
_entity_poly.type
_entity_poly.pdbx_seq_one_letter_code
_entity_poly.pdbx_strand_id
1 'polypeptide(L)'
;MKKTLTTILAIAFVFVALGLGQATRPSDLKYPPLKYDPPDPKAFRTEFAGGLRAYVQEDHVLGLVNITALVNFGALDVPKDKTGLSQLLSGTLIRGGTKTKEGSAIEERIDFLGGTLNFMAGERTSQLSLSVLSKDLKEGLQLFFDVLMNPEFREDAVKLAKARLIDQLRQTNDQPSGVLSREYERLLYGDQPLTWDPTKATYDGLTVADLKAMHAKYFVPKNIILAASGDFTKADLKAKVDKAVGAWKSHAVQFPALVKTFPKFEPGVYFIQKAINQGYISIGHLGLEDTSPDYFAVQVMNFILGGGSFSSRITTKVRSNEGLSYNQGSRFAYRWGFPGTFSGYVQTKSATVGYAISLILSEFDRIRKEPVNDAEMETAVNYYLESFADNFQTPQATMSGFANLEMTGRPMDYYKTYRDKVKAVTKARVQEVAQKYIQPGKMAIMIVGDWEPCNKGGDKWPGPLDKLGKVHKITLADPMTGEIGK
;
A
#
# COMPACT_ATOMS: atom_id res chain seq x y z
N MET A 1 -67.71 8.45 -24.60
CA MET A 1 -66.71 7.89 -25.47
C MET A 1 -65.64 8.87 -25.99
N LYS A 2 -65.96 10.09 -26.48
CA LYS A 2 -64.91 11.04 -26.97
C LYS A 2 -63.90 11.52 -25.87
N LYS A 3 -64.38 11.83 -24.66
CA LYS A 3 -63.46 12.27 -23.56
C LYS A 3 -62.49 11.19 -23.03
N THR A 4 -62.94 9.94 -23.04
CA THR A 4 -62.09 8.79 -22.60
C THR A 4 -60.99 8.49 -23.62
N LEU A 5 -61.29 8.65 -24.91
CA LEU A 5 -60.31 8.44 -25.99
C LEU A 5 -59.21 9.51 -25.96
N THR A 6 -59.56 10.79 -25.67
CA THR A 6 -58.60 11.91 -25.58
C THR A 6 -57.68 11.75 -24.37
N THR A 7 -58.17 11.23 -23.24
CA THR A 7 -57.36 10.98 -22.04
C THR A 7 -56.37 9.83 -22.26
N ILE A 8 -56.82 8.74 -22.93
CA ILE A 8 -55.94 7.60 -23.26
C ILE A 8 -54.85 8.02 -24.26
N LEU A 9 -55.18 8.85 -25.27
CA LEU A 9 -54.18 9.37 -26.21
C LEU A 9 -53.17 10.30 -25.51
N ALA A 10 -53.59 11.16 -24.56
CA ALA A 10 -52.70 12.04 -23.81
C ALA A 10 -51.74 11.25 -22.89
N ILE A 11 -52.24 10.19 -22.23
CA ILE A 11 -51.42 9.32 -21.41
C ILE A 11 -50.40 8.52 -22.28
N ALA A 12 -50.83 8.02 -23.45
CA ALA A 12 -49.92 7.33 -24.39
C ALA A 12 -48.83 8.28 -24.92
N PHE A 13 -49.13 9.54 -25.16
CA PHE A 13 -48.16 10.55 -25.61
C PHE A 13 -47.15 10.92 -24.51
N VAL A 14 -47.59 10.94 -23.24
CA VAL A 14 -46.66 11.14 -22.09
C VAL A 14 -45.73 9.96 -21.91
N PHE A 15 -46.20 8.73 -22.08
CA PHE A 15 -45.35 7.54 -22.03
C PHE A 15 -44.36 7.43 -23.20
N VAL A 16 -44.74 7.88 -24.39
CA VAL A 16 -43.84 7.93 -25.56
C VAL A 16 -42.81 9.06 -25.40
N ALA A 17 -43.18 10.20 -24.82
CA ALA A 17 -42.29 11.32 -24.54
C ALA A 17 -41.26 10.99 -23.42
N LEU A 18 -41.63 10.13 -22.44
CA LEU A 18 -40.72 9.61 -21.40
C LEU A 18 -39.78 8.53 -21.95
N GLY A 19 -40.14 7.86 -23.02
CA GLY A 19 -39.28 6.84 -23.68
C GLY A 19 -38.25 7.41 -24.64
N LEU A 20 -38.41 8.67 -25.11
CA LEU A 20 -37.52 9.30 -26.08
C LEU A 20 -36.27 9.94 -25.46
N GLY A 21 -36.12 9.86 -24.13
CA GLY A 21 -34.96 10.41 -23.40
C GLY A 21 -34.00 9.34 -22.81
N GLN A 22 -34.25 8.04 -23.01
CA GLN A 22 -33.32 7.01 -22.51
C GLN A 22 -32.15 6.85 -23.47
N ALA A 23 -30.96 7.10 -22.95
CA ALA A 23 -29.71 6.81 -23.68
C ALA A 23 -29.70 5.35 -24.14
N THR A 24 -29.53 5.14 -25.44
CA THR A 24 -29.54 3.79 -26.05
C THR A 24 -28.17 3.12 -25.96
N ARG A 25 -27.13 3.88 -25.66
CA ARG A 25 -25.74 3.41 -25.49
C ARG A 25 -25.14 4.03 -24.24
N PRO A 26 -24.23 3.33 -23.56
CA PRO A 26 -23.49 3.89 -22.42
C PRO A 26 -22.81 5.24 -22.72
N SER A 27 -22.33 5.45 -23.96
CA SER A 27 -21.72 6.69 -24.43
C SER A 27 -22.69 7.89 -24.49
N ASP A 28 -24.00 7.64 -24.56
CA ASP A 28 -25.02 8.68 -24.65
C ASP A 28 -25.48 9.18 -23.27
N LEU A 29 -25.02 8.49 -22.21
CA LEU A 29 -25.31 8.88 -20.83
C LEU A 29 -24.51 10.14 -20.48
N LYS A 30 -25.22 11.22 -20.17
CA LYS A 30 -24.63 12.47 -19.69
C LYS A 30 -24.86 12.55 -18.19
N TYR A 31 -23.77 12.39 -17.43
CA TYR A 31 -23.79 12.60 -16.00
C TYR A 31 -23.48 14.07 -15.68
N PRO A 32 -24.17 14.68 -14.71
CA PRO A 32 -23.75 15.97 -14.21
C PRO A 32 -22.33 15.87 -13.66
N PRO A 33 -21.52 16.93 -13.76
CA PRO A 33 -20.19 16.92 -13.18
C PRO A 33 -20.25 16.52 -11.69
N LEU A 34 -19.39 15.62 -11.27
CA LEU A 34 -19.30 15.19 -9.87
C LEU A 34 -18.94 16.41 -9.00
N LYS A 35 -19.94 16.93 -8.28
CA LYS A 35 -19.77 17.96 -7.25
C LYS A 35 -19.59 17.24 -5.92
N TYR A 36 -18.38 16.90 -5.59
CA TYR A 36 -18.03 16.31 -4.32
C TYR A 36 -17.08 17.25 -3.57
N ASP A 37 -17.48 17.71 -2.40
CA ASP A 37 -16.66 18.50 -1.50
C ASP A 37 -16.19 17.57 -0.37
N PRO A 38 -14.88 17.28 -0.26
CA PRO A 38 -14.38 16.37 0.75
C PRO A 38 -14.58 16.99 2.14
N PRO A 39 -14.90 16.17 3.15
CA PRO A 39 -15.06 16.65 4.52
C PRO A 39 -13.76 17.26 5.05
N ASP A 40 -13.88 18.33 5.85
CA ASP A 40 -12.74 18.99 6.47
C ASP A 40 -12.23 18.14 7.65
N PRO A 41 -10.96 17.69 7.64
CA PRO A 41 -10.40 16.91 8.74
C PRO A 41 -10.52 17.60 10.11
N LYS A 42 -10.48 18.92 10.16
CA LYS A 42 -10.57 19.72 11.40
C LYS A 42 -11.89 19.50 12.14
N ALA A 43 -12.97 19.24 11.44
CA ALA A 43 -14.30 19.01 12.02
C ALA A 43 -14.38 17.68 12.81
N PHE A 44 -13.49 16.75 12.53
CA PHE A 44 -13.47 15.40 13.12
C PHE A 44 -12.33 15.22 14.13
N ARG A 45 -11.37 16.14 14.14
CA ARG A 45 -10.22 16.08 15.02
C ARG A 45 -10.60 16.37 16.46
N THR A 46 -10.15 15.52 17.38
CA THR A 46 -10.31 15.69 18.82
C THR A 46 -9.05 15.21 19.54
N GLU A 47 -8.97 15.50 20.84
CA GLU A 47 -7.89 15.04 21.70
C GLU A 47 -8.48 14.42 22.95
N PHE A 48 -7.96 13.27 23.31
CA PHE A 48 -8.27 12.54 24.55
C PHE A 48 -7.20 12.81 25.61
N ALA A 49 -7.44 12.29 26.83
CA ALA A 49 -6.49 12.40 27.92
C ALA A 49 -5.08 11.91 27.52
N GLY A 50 -4.04 12.46 28.15
CA GLY A 50 -2.64 12.11 27.85
C GLY A 50 -2.10 12.68 26.53
N GLY A 51 -2.88 13.50 25.79
CA GLY A 51 -2.51 14.05 24.49
C GLY A 51 -2.71 13.05 23.35
N LEU A 52 -3.59 12.06 23.51
CA LEU A 52 -3.93 11.09 22.47
C LEU A 52 -4.84 11.77 21.42
N ARG A 53 -4.31 11.96 20.24
CA ARG A 53 -5.02 12.59 19.12
C ARG A 53 -5.96 11.61 18.45
N ALA A 54 -7.08 12.11 17.92
CA ALA A 54 -8.05 11.26 17.24
C ALA A 54 -8.85 12.00 16.18
N TYR A 55 -9.36 11.22 15.23
CA TYR A 55 -10.42 11.59 14.28
C TYR A 55 -11.65 10.75 14.56
N VAL A 56 -12.79 11.39 14.82
CA VAL A 56 -13.99 10.73 15.33
C VAL A 56 -15.22 11.14 14.54
N GLN A 57 -15.95 10.14 14.04
CA GLN A 57 -17.21 10.33 13.33
C GLN A 57 -18.29 9.42 13.92
N GLU A 58 -19.40 10.01 14.37
CA GLU A 58 -20.62 9.27 14.73
C GLU A 58 -21.30 8.78 13.44
N ASP A 59 -21.73 7.51 13.45
CA ASP A 59 -22.50 6.89 12.37
C ASP A 59 -23.46 5.84 12.97
N HIS A 60 -24.75 6.17 12.95
CA HIS A 60 -25.82 5.36 13.53
C HIS A 60 -26.57 4.49 12.51
N VAL A 61 -26.02 4.33 11.28
CA VAL A 61 -26.64 3.52 10.22
C VAL A 61 -26.56 2.03 10.55
N LEU A 62 -25.43 1.60 11.05
CA LEU A 62 -25.22 0.22 11.51
C LEU A 62 -24.82 0.23 12.98
N GLY A 63 -25.30 -0.77 13.74
CA GLY A 63 -24.92 -0.94 15.15
C GLY A 63 -23.47 -1.44 15.31
N LEU A 64 -22.51 -0.84 14.59
CA LEU A 64 -21.10 -1.21 14.59
C LEU A 64 -20.22 -0.05 15.03
N VAL A 65 -19.12 -0.36 15.69
CA VAL A 65 -18.07 0.59 16.03
C VAL A 65 -16.73 0.06 15.54
N ASN A 66 -16.00 0.91 14.82
CA ASN A 66 -14.66 0.64 14.34
C ASN A 66 -13.68 1.63 14.97
N ILE A 67 -12.58 1.12 15.50
CA ILE A 67 -11.52 1.93 16.11
C ILE A 67 -10.17 1.42 15.63
N THR A 68 -9.33 2.33 15.17
CA THR A 68 -7.97 2.02 14.73
C THR A 68 -6.98 2.93 15.44
N ALA A 69 -5.97 2.37 16.09
CA ALA A 69 -4.81 3.09 16.59
C ALA A 69 -3.68 2.99 15.56
N LEU A 70 -3.30 4.12 15.00
CA LEU A 70 -2.08 4.26 14.19
C LEU A 70 -0.93 4.63 15.14
N VAL A 71 0.06 3.76 15.25
CA VAL A 71 1.27 3.99 16.06
C VAL A 71 2.40 4.37 15.12
N ASN A 72 3.09 5.47 15.35
CA ASN A 72 4.26 5.86 14.57
C ASN A 72 5.46 4.99 14.99
N PHE A 73 5.47 3.78 14.48
CA PHE A 73 6.51 2.74 14.67
C PHE A 73 6.38 1.71 13.57
N GLY A 74 7.51 1.26 13.02
CA GLY A 74 7.53 0.21 12.03
C GLY A 74 8.89 -0.49 11.91
N ALA A 75 9.05 -1.29 10.86
CA ALA A 75 10.28 -2.05 10.61
C ALA A 75 11.52 -1.16 10.47
N LEU A 76 11.36 0.08 9.94
CA LEU A 76 12.47 1.04 9.78
C LEU A 76 13.02 1.60 11.09
N ASP A 77 12.30 1.44 12.20
CA ASP A 77 12.71 1.92 13.52
C ASP A 77 13.46 0.86 14.33
N VAL A 78 13.57 -0.36 13.77
CA VAL A 78 14.24 -1.51 14.40
C VAL A 78 15.73 -1.49 14.06
N PRO A 79 16.64 -1.62 15.05
CA PRO A 79 18.08 -1.72 14.78
C PRO A 79 18.44 -3.03 14.07
N LYS A 80 19.56 -3.04 13.35
CA LYS A 80 19.98 -4.15 12.49
C LYS A 80 20.10 -5.49 13.22
N ASP A 81 20.66 -5.47 14.42
CA ASP A 81 20.82 -6.65 15.28
C ASP A 81 19.50 -7.19 15.85
N LYS A 82 18.41 -6.43 15.71
CA LYS A 82 17.05 -6.79 16.12
C LYS A 82 16.09 -6.95 14.93
N THR A 83 16.62 -7.10 13.73
CA THR A 83 15.81 -7.34 12.52
C THR A 83 14.84 -8.51 12.75
N GLY A 84 13.56 -8.30 12.39
CA GLY A 84 12.49 -9.27 12.70
C GLY A 84 11.65 -8.93 13.93
N LEU A 85 12.05 -7.93 14.75
CA LEU A 85 11.31 -7.56 15.96
C LEU A 85 9.91 -7.02 15.67
N SER A 86 9.73 -6.26 14.59
CA SER A 86 8.41 -5.76 14.18
C SER A 86 7.46 -6.88 13.72
N GLN A 87 7.99 -7.90 13.03
CA GLN A 87 7.24 -9.10 12.65
C GLN A 87 6.88 -9.93 13.91
N LEU A 88 7.82 -10.08 14.83
CA LEU A 88 7.56 -10.78 16.10
C LEU A 88 6.51 -10.04 16.94
N LEU A 89 6.56 -8.71 16.98
CA LEU A 89 5.51 -7.89 17.61
C LEU A 89 4.14 -8.16 16.99
N SER A 90 4.05 -8.21 15.65
CA SER A 90 2.81 -8.51 14.94
C SER A 90 2.22 -9.86 15.36
N GLY A 91 3.06 -10.85 15.56
CA GLY A 91 2.64 -12.17 15.99
C GLY A 91 2.30 -12.29 17.48
N THR A 92 2.69 -11.33 18.32
CA THR A 92 2.68 -11.48 19.77
C THR A 92 1.90 -10.41 20.54
N LEU A 93 1.61 -9.24 19.98
CA LEU A 93 0.96 -8.14 20.71
C LEU A 93 -0.38 -8.57 21.32
N ILE A 94 -1.19 -9.32 20.58
CA ILE A 94 -2.49 -9.84 21.06
C ILE A 94 -2.28 -11.21 21.71
N ARG A 95 -1.63 -12.14 20.99
CA ARG A 95 -1.47 -13.54 21.41
C ARG A 95 -0.56 -13.72 22.62
N GLY A 96 0.37 -12.80 22.84
CA GLY A 96 1.18 -12.74 24.05
C GLY A 96 0.40 -12.38 25.31
N GLY A 97 -0.88 -12.00 25.15
CA GLY A 97 -1.77 -11.61 26.23
C GLY A 97 -1.38 -10.29 26.89
N THR A 98 -2.15 -9.93 27.89
CA THR A 98 -1.93 -8.74 28.72
C THR A 98 -1.60 -9.15 30.15
N LYS A 99 -1.33 -8.18 31.01
CA LYS A 99 -1.14 -8.42 32.45
C LYS A 99 -2.37 -9.08 33.11
N THR A 100 -3.55 -8.89 32.52
CA THR A 100 -4.83 -9.32 33.11
C THR A 100 -5.44 -10.53 32.43
N LYS A 101 -5.06 -10.82 31.18
CA LYS A 101 -5.67 -11.85 30.33
C LYS A 101 -4.65 -12.61 29.51
N GLU A 102 -4.87 -13.91 29.35
CA GLU A 102 -4.20 -14.74 28.38
C GLU A 102 -4.57 -14.32 26.95
N GLY A 103 -3.68 -14.54 25.98
CA GLY A 103 -3.96 -14.19 24.57
C GLY A 103 -5.16 -14.95 23.99
N SER A 104 -5.26 -16.26 24.27
CA SER A 104 -6.40 -17.09 23.87
C SER A 104 -7.72 -16.57 24.45
N ALA A 105 -7.73 -16.15 25.71
CA ALA A 105 -8.92 -15.60 26.34
C ALA A 105 -9.35 -14.25 25.73
N ILE A 106 -8.39 -13.46 25.19
CA ILE A 106 -8.70 -12.25 24.45
C ILE A 106 -9.33 -12.61 23.10
N GLU A 107 -8.72 -13.53 22.35
CA GLU A 107 -9.23 -14.00 21.04
C GLU A 107 -10.63 -14.62 21.20
N GLU A 108 -10.83 -15.55 22.12
CA GLU A 108 -12.14 -16.17 22.43
C GLU A 108 -13.19 -15.13 22.80
N ARG A 109 -12.80 -14.11 23.57
CA ARG A 109 -13.75 -13.07 23.98
C ARG A 109 -14.16 -12.16 22.82
N ILE A 110 -13.24 -11.76 21.97
CA ILE A 110 -13.54 -11.00 20.74
C ILE A 110 -14.44 -11.82 19.80
N ASP A 111 -14.14 -13.10 19.61
CA ASP A 111 -14.96 -14.00 18.80
C ASP A 111 -16.38 -14.14 19.36
N PHE A 112 -16.53 -14.27 20.70
CA PHE A 112 -17.84 -14.31 21.36
C PHE A 112 -18.65 -13.03 21.13
N LEU A 113 -17.99 -11.86 21.07
CA LEU A 113 -18.63 -10.58 20.77
C LEU A 113 -18.97 -10.43 19.28
N GLY A 114 -18.61 -11.41 18.43
CA GLY A 114 -18.72 -11.30 16.97
C GLY A 114 -17.86 -10.17 16.39
N GLY A 115 -16.80 -9.79 17.11
CA GLY A 115 -15.91 -8.71 16.76
C GLY A 115 -14.62 -9.15 16.09
N THR A 116 -13.76 -8.19 15.80
CA THR A 116 -12.38 -8.43 15.36
C THR A 116 -11.41 -7.53 16.09
N LEU A 117 -10.25 -8.07 16.46
CA LEU A 117 -9.13 -7.32 17.00
C LEU A 117 -7.87 -7.78 16.26
N ASN A 118 -7.23 -6.89 15.50
CA ASN A 118 -6.09 -7.24 14.67
C ASN A 118 -4.95 -6.22 14.85
N PHE A 119 -3.73 -6.72 14.88
CA PHE A 119 -2.53 -5.87 14.91
C PHE A 119 -1.58 -6.24 13.79
N MET A 120 -1.00 -5.21 13.15
CA MET A 120 0.02 -5.36 12.12
C MET A 120 1.05 -4.24 12.25
N ALA A 121 2.32 -4.62 12.33
CA ALA A 121 3.42 -3.68 12.19
C ALA A 121 3.77 -3.53 10.71
N GLY A 122 3.74 -2.28 10.24
CA GLY A 122 4.13 -1.95 8.87
C GLY A 122 5.59 -1.48 8.77
N GLU A 123 5.88 -0.80 7.67
CA GLU A 123 7.23 -0.27 7.42
C GLU A 123 7.58 0.89 8.36
N ARG A 124 6.68 1.86 8.52
CA ARG A 124 6.83 3.07 9.38
C ARG A 124 5.69 3.29 10.35
N THR A 125 4.58 2.67 10.15
CA THR A 125 3.41 2.77 11.03
C THR A 125 2.89 1.39 11.35
N SER A 126 2.49 1.19 12.59
CA SER A 126 1.79 -0.01 13.05
C SER A 126 0.33 0.32 13.32
N GLN A 127 -0.52 -0.69 13.23
CA GLN A 127 -1.95 -0.49 13.32
C GLN A 127 -2.59 -1.56 14.20
N LEU A 128 -3.32 -1.14 15.24
CA LEU A 128 -4.23 -1.99 16.02
C LEU A 128 -5.66 -1.57 15.66
N SER A 129 -6.48 -2.52 15.19
CA SER A 129 -7.85 -2.26 14.76
C SER A 129 -8.83 -3.14 15.54
N LEU A 130 -9.91 -2.53 15.99
CA LEU A 130 -11.06 -3.14 16.66
C LEU A 130 -12.31 -2.90 15.84
N SER A 131 -13.16 -3.93 15.66
CA SER A 131 -14.52 -3.80 15.17
C SER A 131 -15.43 -4.61 16.09
N VAL A 132 -16.48 -3.98 16.64
CA VAL A 132 -17.46 -4.62 17.56
C VAL A 132 -18.85 -4.01 17.37
N LEU A 133 -19.87 -4.72 17.85
CA LEU A 133 -21.21 -4.14 17.96
C LEU A 133 -21.24 -2.99 19.00
N SER A 134 -22.06 -1.97 18.75
CA SER A 134 -22.19 -0.81 19.65
C SER A 134 -22.57 -1.17 21.09
N LYS A 135 -23.41 -2.20 21.28
CA LYS A 135 -23.76 -2.72 22.61
C LYS A 135 -22.54 -3.26 23.39
N ASP A 136 -21.52 -3.73 22.70
CA ASP A 136 -20.33 -4.34 23.26
C ASP A 136 -19.12 -3.37 23.30
N LEU A 137 -19.31 -2.10 22.89
CA LEU A 137 -18.26 -1.09 22.81
C LEU A 137 -17.44 -0.95 24.10
N LYS A 138 -18.10 -0.99 25.26
CA LYS A 138 -17.41 -0.84 26.53
C LYS A 138 -16.36 -1.93 26.75
N GLU A 139 -16.72 -3.17 26.50
CA GLU A 139 -15.83 -4.31 26.66
C GLU A 139 -14.78 -4.35 25.55
N GLY A 140 -15.17 -4.11 24.30
CA GLY A 140 -14.25 -4.00 23.17
C GLY A 140 -13.14 -2.97 23.43
N LEU A 141 -13.50 -1.78 23.94
CA LEU A 141 -12.53 -0.74 24.32
C LEU A 141 -11.60 -1.19 25.45
N GLN A 142 -12.11 -1.92 26.44
CA GLN A 142 -11.28 -2.46 27.53
C GLN A 142 -10.22 -3.41 26.99
N LEU A 143 -10.60 -4.35 26.10
CA LEU A 143 -9.67 -5.28 25.46
C LEU A 143 -8.68 -4.55 24.58
N PHE A 144 -9.16 -3.61 23.75
CA PHE A 144 -8.33 -2.82 22.84
C PHE A 144 -7.24 -2.04 23.58
N PHE A 145 -7.61 -1.29 24.62
CA PHE A 145 -6.65 -0.51 25.39
C PHE A 145 -5.78 -1.36 26.30
N ASP A 146 -6.27 -2.50 26.80
CA ASP A 146 -5.42 -3.40 27.57
C ASP A 146 -4.31 -4.01 26.69
N VAL A 147 -4.64 -4.44 25.46
CA VAL A 147 -3.66 -4.90 24.47
C VAL A 147 -2.70 -3.78 24.06
N LEU A 148 -3.22 -2.57 23.82
CA LEU A 148 -2.43 -1.44 23.36
C LEU A 148 -1.45 -0.92 24.42
N MET A 149 -1.83 -1.00 25.73
CA MET A 149 -1.11 -0.36 26.83
C MET A 149 -0.33 -1.34 27.71
N ASN A 150 -0.81 -2.56 27.87
CA ASN A 150 -0.35 -3.51 28.89
C ASN A 150 -0.02 -4.91 28.36
N PRO A 151 0.60 -5.07 27.17
CA PRO A 151 0.94 -6.39 26.67
C PRO A 151 1.97 -7.06 27.58
N GLU A 152 1.79 -8.37 27.81
CA GLU A 152 2.71 -9.14 28.67
C GLU A 152 3.78 -9.87 27.85
N PHE A 153 3.49 -10.21 26.60
CA PHE A 153 4.41 -10.97 25.73
C PHE A 153 4.88 -12.27 26.37
N ARG A 154 3.94 -13.13 26.77
CA ARG A 154 4.26 -14.40 27.43
C ARG A 154 5.20 -15.24 26.60
N GLU A 155 6.15 -15.90 27.28
CA GLU A 155 7.26 -16.60 26.63
C GLU A 155 6.83 -17.73 25.70
N ASP A 156 5.76 -18.46 26.05
CA ASP A 156 5.19 -19.53 25.22
C ASP A 156 4.64 -19.00 23.89
N ALA A 157 3.90 -17.87 23.93
CA ALA A 157 3.40 -17.20 22.74
C ALA A 157 4.53 -16.63 21.87
N VAL A 158 5.55 -16.05 22.50
CA VAL A 158 6.75 -15.55 21.80
C VAL A 158 7.52 -16.70 21.14
N LYS A 159 7.70 -17.83 21.85
CA LYS A 159 8.35 -19.03 21.30
C LYS A 159 7.57 -19.58 20.09
N LEU A 160 6.25 -19.66 20.18
CA LEU A 160 5.39 -20.11 19.09
C LEU A 160 5.45 -19.16 17.88
N ALA A 161 5.40 -17.84 18.12
CA ALA A 161 5.51 -16.84 17.05
C ALA A 161 6.88 -16.92 16.35
N LYS A 162 7.99 -17.06 17.09
CA LYS A 162 9.33 -17.27 16.53
C LYS A 162 9.37 -18.52 15.65
N ALA A 163 8.84 -19.64 16.13
CA ALA A 163 8.83 -20.90 15.37
C ALA A 163 8.12 -20.71 14.03
N ARG A 164 6.95 -20.04 14.01
CA ARG A 164 6.19 -19.73 12.79
C ARG A 164 6.99 -18.82 11.84
N LEU A 165 7.64 -17.77 12.36
CA LEU A 165 8.47 -16.87 11.56
C LEU A 165 9.69 -17.58 10.96
N ILE A 166 10.35 -18.47 11.72
CA ILE A 166 11.46 -19.30 11.23
C ILE A 166 10.98 -20.28 10.15
N ASP A 167 9.78 -20.86 10.28
CA ASP A 167 9.20 -21.71 9.23
C ASP A 167 8.88 -20.91 7.95
N GLN A 168 8.43 -19.69 8.09
CA GLN A 168 8.23 -18.77 6.94
C GLN A 168 9.55 -18.41 6.25
N LEU A 169 10.65 -18.27 7.00
CA LEU A 169 11.97 -18.02 6.40
C LEU A 169 12.36 -19.10 5.39
N ARG A 170 12.10 -20.39 5.70
CA ARG A 170 12.42 -21.50 4.79
C ARG A 170 11.78 -21.34 3.42
N GLN A 171 10.61 -20.73 3.36
CA GLN A 171 9.81 -20.53 2.15
C GLN A 171 10.09 -19.19 1.44
N THR A 172 10.95 -18.34 2.00
CA THR A 172 11.20 -16.98 1.50
C THR A 172 11.66 -16.95 0.05
N ASN A 173 12.44 -17.96 -0.36
CA ASN A 173 12.94 -18.09 -1.73
C ASN A 173 12.04 -18.90 -2.66
N ASP A 174 10.88 -19.41 -2.22
CA ASP A 174 10.01 -20.28 -3.05
C ASP A 174 9.23 -19.47 -4.07
N GLN A 175 8.74 -18.30 -3.68
CA GLN A 175 7.90 -17.44 -4.54
C GLN A 175 8.74 -16.51 -5.42
N PRO A 176 8.75 -16.71 -6.76
CA PRO A 176 9.59 -15.90 -7.68
C PRO A 176 9.30 -14.40 -7.61
N SER A 177 8.04 -14.01 -7.43
CA SER A 177 7.65 -12.59 -7.29
C SER A 177 8.20 -11.97 -6.00
N GLY A 178 8.21 -12.72 -4.89
CA GLY A 178 8.78 -12.27 -3.62
C GLY A 178 10.31 -12.10 -3.72
N VAL A 179 10.98 -13.07 -4.35
CA VAL A 179 12.42 -12.99 -4.64
C VAL A 179 12.72 -11.75 -5.50
N LEU A 180 11.97 -11.57 -6.60
CA LEU A 180 12.15 -10.42 -7.49
C LEU A 180 12.04 -9.08 -6.73
N SER A 181 10.98 -8.90 -5.94
CA SER A 181 10.73 -7.65 -5.21
C SER A 181 11.84 -7.36 -4.19
N ARG A 182 12.19 -8.36 -3.39
CA ARG A 182 13.21 -8.25 -2.34
C ARG A 182 14.59 -7.90 -2.92
N GLU A 183 15.05 -8.65 -3.92
CA GLU A 183 16.38 -8.43 -4.51
C GLU A 183 16.43 -7.13 -5.32
N TYR A 184 15.31 -6.73 -5.96
CA TYR A 184 15.21 -5.44 -6.62
C TYR A 184 15.32 -4.28 -5.63
N GLU A 185 14.61 -4.33 -4.50
CA GLU A 185 14.74 -3.33 -3.46
C GLU A 185 16.15 -3.30 -2.84
N ARG A 186 16.75 -4.47 -2.60
CA ARG A 186 18.12 -4.57 -2.09
C ARG A 186 19.13 -3.92 -3.03
N LEU A 187 19.01 -4.14 -4.33
CA LEU A 187 19.87 -3.50 -5.34
C LEU A 187 19.72 -1.97 -5.31
N LEU A 188 18.50 -1.46 -5.20
CA LEU A 188 18.21 -0.03 -5.29
C LEU A 188 18.51 0.74 -4.00
N TYR A 189 18.23 0.15 -2.85
CA TYR A 189 18.36 0.83 -1.56
C TYR A 189 19.65 0.48 -0.82
N GLY A 190 20.29 -0.65 -1.13
CA GLY A 190 21.49 -1.09 -0.45
C GLY A 190 21.24 -1.60 0.97
N ASP A 191 22.29 -1.58 1.80
CA ASP A 191 22.23 -2.07 3.19
C ASP A 191 21.63 -1.03 4.12
N GLN A 192 20.32 -1.10 4.35
CA GLN A 192 19.59 -0.20 5.24
C GLN A 192 18.33 -0.88 5.80
N PRO A 193 17.66 -0.30 6.81
CA PRO A 193 16.52 -0.93 7.50
C PRO A 193 15.43 -1.49 6.59
N LEU A 194 15.22 -0.87 5.43
CA LEU A 194 14.23 -1.31 4.44
C LEU A 194 14.54 -2.68 3.83
N THR A 195 15.83 -3.02 3.73
CA THR A 195 16.33 -4.20 3.01
C THR A 195 16.96 -5.24 3.93
N TRP A 196 16.91 -5.02 5.23
CA TRP A 196 17.40 -6.01 6.19
C TRP A 196 16.41 -7.16 6.30
N ASP A 197 16.87 -8.35 5.97
CA ASP A 197 16.10 -9.57 6.17
C ASP A 197 16.47 -10.22 7.52
N PRO A 198 15.49 -10.68 8.28
CA PRO A 198 15.76 -11.50 9.46
C PRO A 198 16.34 -12.85 9.06
N THR A 199 17.13 -13.45 9.94
CA THR A 199 17.62 -14.81 9.83
C THR A 199 17.11 -15.64 11.01
N LYS A 200 17.35 -16.97 10.98
CA LYS A 200 17.09 -17.81 12.16
C LYS A 200 17.82 -17.28 13.40
N ALA A 201 19.09 -16.90 13.24
CA ALA A 201 19.89 -16.38 14.35
C ALA A 201 19.32 -15.08 14.93
N THR A 202 18.85 -14.15 14.08
CA THR A 202 18.21 -12.92 14.56
C THR A 202 16.93 -13.23 15.33
N TYR A 203 16.05 -14.11 14.81
CA TYR A 203 14.83 -14.50 15.54
C TYR A 203 15.14 -15.24 16.86
N ASP A 204 16.10 -16.13 16.87
CA ASP A 204 16.52 -16.82 18.11
C ASP A 204 17.01 -15.84 19.18
N GLY A 205 17.74 -14.79 18.75
CA GLY A 205 18.29 -13.75 19.61
C GLY A 205 17.29 -12.75 20.15
N LEU A 206 16.08 -12.61 19.55
CA LEU A 206 15.05 -11.72 20.06
C LEU A 206 14.49 -12.24 21.40
N THR A 207 14.17 -11.34 22.31
CA THR A 207 13.68 -11.67 23.66
C THR A 207 12.36 -10.96 23.99
N VAL A 208 11.66 -11.43 25.03
CA VAL A 208 10.52 -10.72 25.62
C VAL A 208 10.94 -9.33 26.09
N ALA A 209 12.16 -9.17 26.60
CA ALA A 209 12.69 -7.87 27.01
C ALA A 209 12.81 -6.89 25.83
N ASP A 210 13.21 -7.36 24.63
CA ASP A 210 13.27 -6.53 23.44
C ASP A 210 11.88 -6.03 23.02
N LEU A 211 10.87 -6.91 23.06
CA LEU A 211 9.48 -6.55 22.78
C LEU A 211 8.95 -5.53 23.78
N LYS A 212 9.17 -5.75 25.08
CA LYS A 212 8.76 -4.81 26.15
C LYS A 212 9.46 -3.47 26.02
N ALA A 213 10.75 -3.45 25.75
CA ALA A 213 11.52 -2.21 25.57
C ALA A 213 11.05 -1.40 24.34
N MET A 214 10.82 -2.07 23.21
CA MET A 214 10.31 -1.46 22.00
C MET A 214 8.89 -0.93 22.22
N HIS A 215 8.00 -1.73 22.82
CA HIS A 215 6.65 -1.30 23.16
C HIS A 215 6.67 -0.07 24.09
N ALA A 216 7.43 -0.10 25.17
CA ALA A 216 7.55 1.03 26.10
C ALA A 216 8.06 2.31 25.43
N LYS A 217 8.95 2.18 24.42
CA LYS A 217 9.51 3.32 23.69
C LYS A 217 8.48 3.97 22.75
N TYR A 218 7.73 3.20 22.00
CA TYR A 218 6.91 3.71 20.89
C TYR A 218 5.42 3.78 21.17
N PHE A 219 4.89 2.94 22.06
CA PHE A 219 3.46 2.89 22.37
C PHE A 219 3.13 3.85 23.49
N VAL A 220 3.03 5.12 23.14
CA VAL A 220 2.70 6.21 24.06
C VAL A 220 1.68 7.15 23.41
N PRO A 221 0.78 7.80 24.20
CA PRO A 221 -0.34 8.58 23.66
C PRO A 221 0.04 9.57 22.56
N LYS A 222 1.08 10.37 22.75
CA LYS A 222 1.51 11.40 21.79
C LYS A 222 2.08 10.82 20.48
N ASN A 223 2.44 9.54 20.46
CA ASN A 223 2.93 8.84 19.29
C ASN A 223 1.85 8.05 18.54
N ILE A 224 0.59 8.18 18.99
CA ILE A 224 -0.56 7.46 18.45
C ILE A 224 -1.62 8.44 17.97
N ILE A 225 -2.31 8.07 16.90
CA ILE A 225 -3.51 8.76 16.43
C ILE A 225 -4.61 7.71 16.28
N LEU A 226 -5.77 7.96 16.91
CA LEU A 226 -6.93 7.11 16.75
C LEU A 226 -7.78 7.56 15.55
N ALA A 227 -8.36 6.59 14.85
CA ALA A 227 -9.47 6.78 13.92
C ALA A 227 -10.66 6.00 14.46
N ALA A 228 -11.77 6.65 14.77
CA ALA A 228 -12.94 6.01 15.34
C ALA A 228 -14.20 6.41 14.58
N SER A 229 -15.03 5.44 14.24
CA SER A 229 -16.32 5.68 13.61
C SER A 229 -17.33 4.64 14.03
N GLY A 230 -18.61 5.01 14.03
CA GLY A 230 -19.70 4.06 14.28
C GLY A 230 -20.77 4.57 15.23
N ASP A 231 -21.55 3.62 15.74
CA ASP A 231 -22.73 3.87 16.56
C ASP A 231 -22.37 4.12 18.02
N PHE A 232 -21.97 5.36 18.28
CA PHE A 232 -21.68 5.94 19.60
C PHE A 232 -21.92 7.44 19.55
N THR A 233 -22.06 8.10 20.71
CA THR A 233 -21.91 9.55 20.78
C THR A 233 -20.48 9.94 21.08
N LYS A 234 -19.99 11.06 20.50
CA LYS A 234 -18.63 11.56 20.78
C LYS A 234 -18.37 11.76 22.27
N ALA A 235 -19.38 12.22 22.99
CA ALA A 235 -19.29 12.43 24.44
C ALA A 235 -19.07 11.11 25.21
N ASP A 236 -19.84 10.06 24.85
CA ASP A 236 -19.73 8.74 25.48
C ASP A 236 -18.38 8.07 25.14
N LEU A 237 -17.99 8.11 23.87
CA LEU A 237 -16.68 7.61 23.44
C LEU A 237 -15.55 8.35 24.18
N LYS A 238 -15.65 9.70 24.27
CA LYS A 238 -14.64 10.51 24.98
C LYS A 238 -14.53 10.13 26.45
N ALA A 239 -15.62 9.99 27.14
CA ALA A 239 -15.62 9.60 28.55
C ALA A 239 -14.98 8.22 28.78
N LYS A 240 -15.29 7.25 27.89
CA LYS A 240 -14.73 5.89 27.98
C LYS A 240 -13.23 5.85 27.68
N VAL A 241 -12.80 6.56 26.61
CA VAL A 241 -11.40 6.62 26.21
C VAL A 241 -10.57 7.38 27.25
N ASP A 242 -11.01 8.56 27.70
CA ASP A 242 -10.31 9.35 28.72
C ASP A 242 -10.13 8.55 30.01
N LYS A 243 -11.14 7.78 30.41
CA LYS A 243 -11.03 6.86 31.58
C LYS A 243 -9.99 5.77 31.34
N ALA A 244 -9.93 5.19 30.14
CA ALA A 244 -8.99 4.12 29.82
C ALA A 244 -7.55 4.60 29.76
N VAL A 245 -7.31 5.79 29.18
CA VAL A 245 -5.95 6.31 28.91
C VAL A 245 -5.47 7.34 29.95
N GLY A 246 -6.29 7.75 30.93
CA GLY A 246 -5.98 8.85 31.85
C GLY A 246 -4.69 8.67 32.68
N ALA A 247 -4.31 7.43 32.99
CA ALA A 247 -3.06 7.10 33.66
C ALA A 247 -1.89 6.81 32.70
N TRP A 248 -2.13 6.78 31.38
CA TRP A 248 -1.12 6.44 30.39
C TRP A 248 -0.18 7.63 30.16
N LYS A 249 1.05 7.49 30.65
CA LYS A 249 2.06 8.55 30.56
C LYS A 249 2.64 8.60 29.15
N SER A 250 2.89 9.81 28.68
CA SER A 250 3.57 10.07 27.40
C SER A 250 4.97 10.61 27.63
N HIS A 251 5.87 10.31 26.70
CA HIS A 251 7.19 10.91 26.61
C HIS A 251 7.51 11.23 25.12
N ALA A 252 8.59 11.95 24.89
CA ALA A 252 9.08 12.21 23.55
C ALA A 252 9.74 10.93 22.98
N VAL A 253 9.29 10.51 21.79
CA VAL A 253 9.88 9.36 21.09
C VAL A 253 11.04 9.82 20.23
N GLN A 254 12.20 9.17 20.40
CA GLN A 254 13.37 9.39 19.55
C GLN A 254 13.39 8.34 18.44
N PHE A 255 13.29 8.79 17.19
CA PHE A 255 13.37 7.93 16.00
C PHE A 255 14.80 7.87 15.47
N PRO A 256 15.24 6.73 14.90
CA PRO A 256 16.48 6.68 14.16
C PRO A 256 16.40 7.61 12.93
N ALA A 257 17.53 8.19 12.56
CA ALA A 257 17.61 9.01 11.35
C ALA A 257 17.43 8.11 10.11
N LEU A 258 16.60 8.56 9.17
CA LEU A 258 16.45 7.86 7.89
C LEU A 258 17.72 8.00 7.06
N VAL A 259 18.20 6.88 6.53
CA VAL A 259 19.28 6.86 5.56
C VAL A 259 18.74 7.33 4.21
N LYS A 260 19.29 8.43 3.69
CA LYS A 260 18.89 9.03 2.40
C LYS A 260 19.98 8.91 1.32
N THR A 261 21.05 8.18 1.60
CA THR A 261 22.11 7.86 0.65
C THR A 261 21.91 6.45 0.13
N PHE A 262 21.81 6.31 -1.19
CA PHE A 262 21.54 5.04 -1.85
C PHE A 262 22.75 4.62 -2.71
N PRO A 263 23.01 3.33 -2.86
CA PRO A 263 24.12 2.85 -3.66
C PRO A 263 23.92 3.21 -5.14
N LYS A 264 25.01 3.38 -5.84
CA LYS A 264 25.00 3.40 -7.30
C LYS A 264 25.18 1.97 -7.77
N PHE A 265 24.24 1.48 -8.56
CA PHE A 265 24.37 0.21 -9.27
C PHE A 265 24.77 0.45 -10.73
N GLU A 266 25.38 -0.53 -11.36
CA GLU A 266 25.67 -0.51 -12.80
C GLU A 266 24.37 -0.82 -13.58
N PRO A 267 23.92 0.02 -14.51
CA PRO A 267 22.74 -0.31 -15.33
C PRO A 267 22.97 -1.59 -16.13
N GLY A 268 21.98 -2.47 -16.19
CA GLY A 268 22.10 -3.74 -16.88
C GLY A 268 21.09 -4.78 -16.43
N VAL A 269 21.35 -6.03 -16.79
CA VAL A 269 20.52 -7.20 -16.48
C VAL A 269 21.03 -7.86 -15.20
N TYR A 270 20.15 -8.04 -14.23
CA TYR A 270 20.40 -8.75 -12.97
C TYR A 270 19.58 -10.03 -12.97
N PHE A 271 20.24 -11.17 -13.14
CA PHE A 271 19.56 -12.44 -13.34
C PHE A 271 19.67 -13.35 -12.10
N ILE A 272 18.52 -13.84 -11.66
CA ILE A 272 18.37 -14.80 -10.56
C ILE A 272 17.87 -16.11 -11.15
N GLN A 273 18.69 -17.17 -11.05
CA GLN A 273 18.33 -18.50 -11.55
C GLN A 273 17.23 -19.14 -10.70
N LYS A 274 16.18 -19.56 -11.37
CA LYS A 274 15.11 -20.40 -10.79
C LYS A 274 14.55 -21.29 -11.88
N ALA A 275 14.49 -22.61 -11.65
CA ALA A 275 13.98 -23.58 -12.62
C ALA A 275 12.45 -23.50 -12.74
N ILE A 276 11.96 -22.52 -13.49
CA ILE A 276 10.54 -22.22 -13.74
C ILE A 276 10.34 -21.89 -15.21
N ASN A 277 9.12 -22.11 -15.73
CA ASN A 277 8.79 -21.92 -17.14
C ASN A 277 8.38 -20.47 -17.51
N GLN A 278 8.48 -19.54 -16.55
CA GLN A 278 8.17 -18.13 -16.73
C GLN A 278 9.31 -17.27 -16.22
N GLY A 279 9.45 -16.06 -16.80
CA GLY A 279 10.29 -15.00 -16.25
C GLY A 279 9.46 -13.96 -15.54
N TYR A 280 9.89 -13.58 -14.35
CA TYR A 280 9.38 -12.47 -13.56
C TYR A 280 10.37 -11.31 -13.67
N ILE A 281 9.90 -10.15 -14.11
CA ILE A 281 10.77 -9.05 -14.50
C ILE A 281 10.35 -7.76 -13.80
N SER A 282 11.34 -7.00 -13.29
CA SER A 282 11.22 -5.59 -12.90
C SER A 282 12.29 -4.75 -13.58
N ILE A 283 11.90 -3.61 -14.16
CA ILE A 283 12.78 -2.72 -14.94
C ILE A 283 12.66 -1.31 -14.37
N GLY A 284 13.70 -0.72 -13.82
CA GLY A 284 13.63 0.65 -13.34
C GLY A 284 14.74 1.04 -12.38
N HIS A 285 14.44 1.99 -11.52
CA HIS A 285 15.37 2.65 -10.59
C HIS A 285 14.60 3.33 -9.44
N LEU A 286 15.28 4.07 -8.58
CA LEU A 286 14.64 4.91 -7.56
C LEU A 286 13.79 6.00 -8.23
N GLY A 287 12.58 6.22 -7.72
CA GLY A 287 11.61 7.19 -8.21
C GLY A 287 11.67 8.50 -7.42
N LEU A 288 10.54 8.86 -6.79
CA LEU A 288 10.39 10.11 -6.04
C LEU A 288 9.74 9.87 -4.68
N GLU A 289 9.91 10.85 -3.78
CA GLU A 289 9.22 10.88 -2.49
C GLU A 289 7.74 11.22 -2.67
N ASP A 290 6.89 10.82 -1.73
CA ASP A 290 5.45 11.08 -1.74
C ASP A 290 5.08 12.57 -1.52
N THR A 291 6.03 13.38 -1.04
CA THR A 291 5.92 14.83 -0.84
C THR A 291 6.41 15.65 -2.04
N SER A 292 6.88 14.98 -3.10
CA SER A 292 7.39 15.65 -4.30
C SER A 292 6.32 16.57 -4.94
N PRO A 293 6.69 17.79 -5.38
CA PRO A 293 5.78 18.66 -6.13
C PRO A 293 5.34 18.05 -7.46
N ASP A 294 6.09 17.07 -7.98
CA ASP A 294 5.80 16.37 -9.23
C ASP A 294 4.83 15.19 -9.05
N TYR A 295 4.42 14.90 -7.82
CA TYR A 295 3.61 13.73 -7.45
C TYR A 295 2.39 13.53 -8.37
N PHE A 296 1.55 14.57 -8.54
CA PHE A 296 0.32 14.47 -9.34
C PHE A 296 0.60 14.27 -10.82
N ALA A 297 1.60 14.96 -11.35
CA ALA A 297 2.00 14.80 -12.76
C ALA A 297 2.58 13.39 -13.02
N VAL A 298 3.36 12.86 -12.09
CA VAL A 298 3.89 11.49 -12.18
C VAL A 298 2.78 10.45 -12.04
N GLN A 299 1.77 10.68 -11.20
CA GLN A 299 0.60 9.79 -11.13
C GLN A 299 -0.13 9.70 -12.47
N VAL A 300 -0.46 10.86 -13.08
CA VAL A 300 -1.14 10.92 -14.38
C VAL A 300 -0.28 10.27 -15.47
N MET A 301 1.00 10.61 -15.51
CA MET A 301 1.96 10.01 -16.44
C MET A 301 2.03 8.49 -16.31
N ASN A 302 2.16 7.98 -15.09
CA ASN A 302 2.25 6.54 -14.86
C ASN A 302 0.94 5.81 -15.18
N PHE A 303 -0.22 6.43 -14.95
CA PHE A 303 -1.49 5.87 -15.38
C PHE A 303 -1.50 5.61 -16.89
N ILE A 304 -1.08 6.59 -17.68
CA ILE A 304 -1.00 6.46 -19.15
C ILE A 304 0.03 5.41 -19.55
N LEU A 305 1.19 5.39 -18.88
CA LEU A 305 2.27 4.47 -19.20
C LEU A 305 1.92 3.00 -18.98
N GLY A 306 1.53 2.65 -17.74
CA GLY A 306 1.32 1.26 -17.37
C GLY A 306 0.45 1.03 -16.13
N GLY A 307 0.05 2.10 -15.43
CA GLY A 307 -0.78 2.00 -14.22
C GLY A 307 -2.29 1.94 -14.48
N GLY A 308 -2.74 2.38 -15.67
CA GLY A 308 -4.16 2.49 -16.04
C GLY A 308 -4.79 1.20 -16.56
N SER A 309 -4.31 0.04 -16.13
CA SER A 309 -4.85 -1.26 -16.55
C SER A 309 -4.95 -1.36 -18.09
N PHE A 310 -6.10 -1.77 -18.63
CA PHE A 310 -6.32 -1.99 -20.07
C PHE A 310 -6.17 -0.73 -20.94
N SER A 311 -6.32 0.46 -20.39
CA SER A 311 -6.16 1.71 -21.13
C SER A 311 -4.70 2.20 -21.22
N SER A 312 -3.76 1.56 -20.51
CA SER A 312 -2.36 1.98 -20.50
C SER A 312 -1.57 1.45 -21.69
N ARG A 313 -0.52 2.19 -22.08
CA ARG A 313 0.33 1.88 -23.23
C ARG A 313 1.00 0.52 -23.11
N ILE A 314 1.61 0.21 -21.96
CA ILE A 314 2.28 -1.09 -21.71
C ILE A 314 1.29 -2.23 -21.80
N THR A 315 0.11 -2.12 -21.17
CA THR A 315 -0.88 -3.20 -21.22
C THR A 315 -1.41 -3.41 -22.62
N THR A 316 -1.72 -2.34 -23.33
CA THR A 316 -2.13 -2.41 -24.73
C THR A 316 -1.05 -3.11 -25.59
N LYS A 317 0.21 -2.72 -25.43
CA LYS A 317 1.31 -3.26 -26.22
C LYS A 317 1.60 -4.72 -25.88
N VAL A 318 1.80 -5.04 -24.61
CA VAL A 318 2.28 -6.35 -24.16
C VAL A 318 1.16 -7.40 -24.10
N ARG A 319 -0.04 -7.00 -23.62
CA ARG A 319 -1.17 -7.92 -23.45
C ARG A 319 -2.10 -7.94 -24.65
N SER A 320 -2.65 -6.78 -25.04
CA SER A 320 -3.71 -6.75 -26.05
C SER A 320 -3.18 -7.07 -27.45
N ASN A 321 -2.05 -6.49 -27.82
CA ASN A 321 -1.48 -6.64 -29.16
C ASN A 321 -0.64 -7.92 -29.31
N GLU A 322 0.16 -8.27 -28.30
CA GLU A 322 1.14 -9.34 -28.37
C GLU A 322 0.75 -10.61 -27.58
N GLY A 323 -0.22 -10.53 -26.69
CA GLY A 323 -0.70 -11.68 -25.93
C GLY A 323 0.34 -12.32 -24.99
N LEU A 324 1.36 -11.54 -24.54
CA LEU A 324 2.51 -12.10 -23.84
C LEU A 324 2.25 -12.32 -22.35
N SER A 325 1.36 -11.54 -21.75
CA SER A 325 1.22 -11.50 -20.30
C SER A 325 -0.18 -11.11 -19.85
N TYR A 326 -0.58 -11.59 -18.67
CA TYR A 326 -1.75 -11.10 -17.93
C TYR A 326 -1.35 -10.17 -16.76
N ASN A 327 -0.06 -10.14 -16.41
CA ASN A 327 0.48 -9.33 -15.31
C ASN A 327 1.66 -8.49 -15.83
N GLN A 328 1.37 -7.28 -16.25
CA GLN A 328 2.31 -6.29 -16.77
C GLN A 328 1.84 -4.87 -16.47
N GLY A 329 2.76 -3.93 -16.49
CA GLY A 329 2.45 -2.52 -16.28
C GLY A 329 3.65 -1.70 -15.85
N SER A 330 3.37 -0.53 -15.27
CA SER A 330 4.36 0.29 -14.57
C SER A 330 3.81 0.83 -13.25
N ARG A 331 4.71 1.10 -12.32
CA ARG A 331 4.38 1.58 -11.00
C ARG A 331 5.42 2.57 -10.51
N PHE A 332 4.95 3.68 -9.93
CA PHE A 332 5.72 4.48 -8.99
C PHE A 332 5.25 4.13 -7.57
N ALA A 333 6.12 3.50 -6.80
CA ALA A 333 5.90 3.32 -5.38
C ALA A 333 6.37 4.59 -4.68
N TYR A 334 5.48 5.21 -3.91
CA TYR A 334 5.81 6.39 -3.12
C TYR A 334 6.09 5.97 -1.69
N ARG A 335 7.13 6.54 -1.09
CA ARG A 335 7.49 6.25 0.30
C ARG A 335 7.56 7.54 1.12
N TRP A 336 7.20 7.42 2.37
CA TRP A 336 7.25 8.53 3.32
C TRP A 336 8.68 8.78 3.79
N GLY A 337 9.24 9.92 3.37
CA GLY A 337 10.52 10.44 3.84
C GLY A 337 11.75 10.01 3.04
N PHE A 338 11.60 9.22 1.97
CA PHE A 338 12.66 8.89 1.01
C PHE A 338 12.07 8.45 -0.34
N PRO A 339 12.86 8.46 -1.42
CA PRO A 339 12.36 8.08 -2.73
C PRO A 339 11.84 6.65 -2.75
N GLY A 340 10.65 6.46 -3.29
CA GLY A 340 10.15 5.15 -3.67
C GLY A 340 10.80 4.62 -4.94
N THR A 341 10.28 3.53 -5.52
CA THR A 341 10.80 2.95 -6.76
C THR A 341 9.93 3.29 -7.96
N PHE A 342 10.55 3.48 -9.12
CA PHE A 342 9.89 3.33 -10.40
C PHE A 342 10.20 1.94 -10.97
N SER A 343 9.18 1.23 -11.43
CA SER A 343 9.36 -0.05 -12.11
C SER A 343 8.33 -0.25 -13.22
N GLY A 344 8.79 -0.70 -14.41
CA GLY A 344 7.99 -1.48 -15.33
C GLY A 344 8.10 -2.94 -14.93
N TYR A 345 7.03 -3.69 -15.04
CA TYR A 345 7.02 -5.11 -14.67
C TYR A 345 6.26 -5.95 -15.67
N VAL A 346 6.68 -7.21 -15.80
CA VAL A 346 5.98 -8.21 -16.59
C VAL A 346 6.31 -9.62 -16.11
N GLN A 347 5.31 -10.51 -16.17
CA GLN A 347 5.47 -11.95 -15.99
C GLN A 347 5.10 -12.62 -17.32
N THR A 348 6.03 -13.36 -17.91
CA THR A 348 5.82 -13.97 -19.23
C THR A 348 6.53 -15.31 -19.37
N LYS A 349 6.27 -16.06 -20.43
CA LYS A 349 6.99 -17.31 -20.74
C LYS A 349 8.49 -17.03 -20.88
N SER A 350 9.34 -17.95 -20.40
CA SER A 350 10.81 -17.79 -20.45
C SER A 350 11.34 -17.41 -21.82
N ALA A 351 10.87 -18.03 -22.90
CA ALA A 351 11.30 -17.70 -24.26
C ALA A 351 10.89 -16.31 -24.77
N THR A 352 9.98 -15.61 -24.09
CA THR A 352 9.50 -14.28 -24.49
C THR A 352 9.98 -13.17 -23.59
N VAL A 353 10.85 -13.45 -22.61
CA VAL A 353 11.36 -12.49 -21.62
C VAL A 353 12.04 -11.29 -22.31
N GLY A 354 13.01 -11.52 -23.19
CA GLY A 354 13.71 -10.44 -23.89
C GLY A 354 12.78 -9.59 -24.74
N TYR A 355 11.82 -10.21 -25.41
CA TYR A 355 10.82 -9.50 -26.22
C TYR A 355 9.92 -8.61 -25.35
N ALA A 356 9.38 -9.15 -24.26
CA ALA A 356 8.53 -8.37 -23.35
C ALA A 356 9.28 -7.17 -22.74
N ILE A 357 10.54 -7.35 -22.37
CA ILE A 357 11.42 -6.27 -21.88
C ILE A 357 11.58 -5.18 -22.96
N SER A 358 11.89 -5.58 -24.19
CA SER A 358 12.07 -4.63 -25.31
C SER A 358 10.82 -3.79 -25.57
N LEU A 359 9.63 -4.39 -25.46
CA LEU A 359 8.36 -3.68 -25.61
C LEU A 359 8.15 -2.65 -24.49
N ILE A 360 8.42 -3.01 -23.22
CA ILE A 360 8.31 -2.08 -22.10
C ILE A 360 9.29 -0.92 -22.26
N LEU A 361 10.54 -1.19 -22.60
CA LEU A 361 11.55 -0.16 -22.84
C LEU A 361 11.16 0.75 -24.00
N SER A 362 10.52 0.23 -25.05
CA SER A 362 10.01 1.03 -26.15
C SER A 362 8.90 2.00 -25.71
N GLU A 363 8.02 1.59 -24.79
CA GLU A 363 6.99 2.48 -24.23
C GLU A 363 7.57 3.51 -23.24
N PHE A 364 8.65 3.17 -22.52
CA PHE A 364 9.40 4.15 -21.74
C PHE A 364 10.01 5.24 -22.59
N ASP A 365 10.62 4.86 -23.71
CA ASP A 365 11.16 5.82 -24.67
C ASP A 365 10.06 6.65 -25.33
N ARG A 366 8.96 6.01 -25.68
CA ARG A 366 7.85 6.64 -26.35
C ARG A 366 7.21 7.75 -25.50
N ILE A 367 6.88 7.47 -24.21
CA ILE A 367 6.25 8.48 -23.34
C ILE A 367 7.17 9.67 -23.05
N ARG A 368 8.49 9.48 -23.14
CA ARG A 368 9.49 10.56 -23.01
C ARG A 368 9.60 11.43 -24.27
N LYS A 369 9.43 10.83 -25.44
CA LYS A 369 9.68 11.49 -26.75
C LYS A 369 8.41 12.04 -27.37
N GLU A 370 7.29 11.35 -27.21
CA GLU A 370 6.03 11.69 -27.85
C GLU A 370 5.05 12.25 -26.83
N PRO A 371 4.38 13.38 -27.14
CA PRO A 371 3.32 13.91 -26.28
C PRO A 371 2.17 12.91 -26.16
N VAL A 372 1.53 12.87 -25.02
CA VAL A 372 0.30 12.09 -24.80
C VAL A 372 -0.86 12.74 -25.57
N ASN A 373 -1.79 11.92 -26.09
CA ASN A 373 -2.95 12.43 -26.80
C ASN A 373 -4.07 12.86 -25.86
N ASP A 374 -5.15 13.48 -26.40
CA ASP A 374 -6.26 14.00 -25.59
C ASP A 374 -7.02 12.88 -24.89
N ALA A 375 -7.26 11.76 -25.54
CA ALA A 375 -7.98 10.63 -24.97
C ALA A 375 -7.20 9.97 -23.79
N GLU A 376 -5.87 9.83 -23.92
CA GLU A 376 -5.02 9.35 -22.84
C GLU A 376 -5.07 10.29 -21.62
N MET A 377 -4.99 11.61 -21.85
CA MET A 377 -5.09 12.61 -20.78
C MET A 377 -6.45 12.61 -20.11
N GLU A 378 -7.52 12.64 -20.90
CA GLU A 378 -8.89 12.63 -20.40
C GLU A 378 -9.16 11.38 -19.56
N THR A 379 -8.79 10.20 -20.06
CA THR A 379 -8.96 8.94 -19.33
C THR A 379 -8.20 8.95 -18.01
N ALA A 380 -6.94 9.40 -18.00
CA ALA A 380 -6.11 9.40 -16.80
C ALA A 380 -6.61 10.43 -15.76
N VAL A 381 -6.94 11.64 -16.19
CA VAL A 381 -7.45 12.69 -15.30
C VAL A 381 -8.82 12.29 -14.74
N ASN A 382 -9.75 11.83 -15.60
CA ASN A 382 -11.07 11.40 -15.15
C ASN A 382 -10.99 10.23 -14.16
N TYR A 383 -10.12 9.26 -14.37
CA TYR A 383 -9.92 8.18 -13.40
C TYR A 383 -9.64 8.71 -12.00
N TYR A 384 -8.68 9.63 -11.85
CA TYR A 384 -8.34 10.19 -10.52
C TYR A 384 -9.43 11.12 -9.98
N LEU A 385 -10.19 11.79 -10.82
CA LEU A 385 -11.29 12.65 -10.38
C LEU A 385 -12.50 11.85 -9.92
N GLU A 386 -12.84 10.78 -10.65
CA GLU A 386 -14.00 9.94 -10.36
C GLU A 386 -13.73 9.01 -9.16
N SER A 387 -12.56 8.36 -9.12
CA SER A 387 -12.19 7.50 -8.00
C SER A 387 -11.83 8.28 -6.72
N PHE A 388 -11.77 9.61 -6.78
CA PHE A 388 -11.47 10.42 -5.59
C PHE A 388 -12.46 10.21 -4.44
N ALA A 389 -13.73 10.04 -4.75
CA ALA A 389 -14.79 9.81 -3.77
C ALA A 389 -14.63 8.49 -3.00
N ASP A 390 -13.88 7.52 -3.58
CA ASP A 390 -13.63 6.22 -2.97
C ASP A 390 -12.84 6.33 -1.65
N ASN A 391 -12.08 7.41 -1.47
CA ASN A 391 -11.40 7.69 -0.20
C ASN A 391 -12.36 7.93 0.98
N PHE A 392 -13.63 8.20 0.70
CA PHE A 392 -14.63 8.59 1.68
C PHE A 392 -15.87 7.67 1.66
N GLN A 393 -15.74 6.45 1.11
CA GLN A 393 -16.84 5.49 1.00
C GLN A 393 -17.43 5.07 2.35
N THR A 394 -16.60 5.03 3.38
CA THR A 394 -17.04 4.71 4.74
C THR A 394 -16.51 5.72 5.75
N PRO A 395 -17.24 5.96 6.85
CA PRO A 395 -16.76 6.79 7.94
C PRO A 395 -15.38 6.35 8.44
N GLN A 396 -15.13 5.04 8.57
CA GLN A 396 -13.84 4.51 9.03
C GLN A 396 -12.70 4.82 8.04
N ALA A 397 -12.92 4.65 6.73
CA ALA A 397 -11.93 5.00 5.71
C ALA A 397 -11.59 6.50 5.78
N THR A 398 -12.61 7.36 5.95
CA THR A 398 -12.44 8.81 6.09
C THR A 398 -11.60 9.15 7.31
N MET A 399 -11.95 8.61 8.49
CA MET A 399 -11.22 8.90 9.73
C MET A 399 -9.78 8.37 9.69
N SER A 400 -9.58 7.17 9.13
CA SER A 400 -8.25 6.58 8.92
C SER A 400 -7.42 7.40 7.92
N GLY A 401 -8.04 7.92 6.87
CA GLY A 401 -7.40 8.81 5.90
C GLY A 401 -6.89 10.10 6.56
N PHE A 402 -7.71 10.73 7.42
CA PHE A 402 -7.31 11.94 8.16
C PHE A 402 -6.22 11.67 9.18
N ALA A 403 -6.33 10.57 9.91
CA ALA A 403 -5.28 10.15 10.85
C ALA A 403 -3.95 9.91 10.12
N ASN A 404 -4.00 9.33 8.93
CA ASN A 404 -2.82 9.09 8.10
C ASN A 404 -2.20 10.38 7.54
N LEU A 405 -3.01 11.38 7.13
CA LEU A 405 -2.50 12.70 6.74
C LEU A 405 -1.70 13.35 7.88
N GLU A 406 -2.26 13.36 9.10
CA GLU A 406 -1.58 13.92 10.27
C GLU A 406 -0.34 13.10 10.67
N MET A 407 -0.41 11.76 10.61
CA MET A 407 0.70 10.88 10.94
C MET A 407 1.90 11.08 9.98
N THR A 408 1.62 11.25 8.69
CA THR A 408 2.66 11.42 7.66
C THR A 408 3.11 12.86 7.48
N GLY A 409 2.50 13.83 8.19
CA GLY A 409 2.79 15.25 8.06
C GLY A 409 2.35 15.86 6.73
N ARG A 410 1.42 15.20 6.00
CA ARG A 410 0.83 15.80 4.81
C ARG A 410 -0.08 16.98 5.17
N PRO A 411 -0.20 17.99 4.30
CA PRO A 411 -1.09 19.13 4.55
C PRO A 411 -2.53 18.67 4.80
N MET A 412 -3.18 19.25 5.80
CA MET A 412 -4.56 18.89 6.16
C MET A 412 -5.58 19.27 5.08
N ASP A 413 -5.23 20.15 4.16
CA ASP A 413 -6.02 20.51 2.98
C ASP A 413 -5.74 19.63 1.75
N TYR A 414 -4.98 18.54 1.93
CA TYR A 414 -4.59 17.63 0.85
C TYR A 414 -5.80 17.18 0.02
N TYR A 415 -6.84 16.67 0.66
CA TYR A 415 -8.04 16.21 -0.05
C TYR A 415 -8.81 17.36 -0.70
N LYS A 416 -8.85 18.53 -0.08
CA LYS A 416 -9.51 19.71 -0.63
C LYS A 416 -8.85 20.19 -1.93
N THR A 417 -7.53 20.11 -2.01
CA THR A 417 -6.74 20.58 -3.15
C THR A 417 -6.44 19.49 -4.17
N TYR A 418 -6.71 18.22 -3.86
CA TYR A 418 -6.33 17.07 -4.68
C TYR A 418 -6.86 17.16 -6.12
N ARG A 419 -8.16 17.34 -6.27
CA ARG A 419 -8.82 17.37 -7.58
C ARG A 419 -8.31 18.51 -8.46
N ASP A 420 -8.07 19.67 -7.89
CA ASP A 420 -7.55 20.83 -8.63
C ASP A 420 -6.11 20.59 -9.08
N LYS A 421 -5.29 19.97 -8.24
CA LYS A 421 -3.91 19.58 -8.58
C LYS A 421 -3.88 18.55 -9.70
N VAL A 422 -4.79 17.58 -9.70
CA VAL A 422 -4.91 16.60 -10.81
C VAL A 422 -5.35 17.30 -12.10
N LYS A 423 -6.39 18.17 -12.05
CA LYS A 423 -6.87 18.92 -13.21
C LYS A 423 -5.82 19.88 -13.81
N ALA A 424 -4.94 20.40 -12.98
CA ALA A 424 -3.88 21.29 -13.41
C ALA A 424 -2.75 20.60 -14.18
N VAL A 425 -2.71 19.26 -14.22
CA VAL A 425 -1.71 18.50 -14.97
C VAL A 425 -1.94 18.66 -16.48
N THR A 426 -0.95 19.19 -17.18
CA THR A 426 -0.98 19.36 -18.65
C THR A 426 -0.22 18.26 -19.37
N LYS A 427 -0.46 18.07 -20.67
CA LYS A 427 0.32 17.14 -21.53
C LYS A 427 1.82 17.46 -21.51
N ALA A 428 2.17 18.76 -21.57
CA ALA A 428 3.56 19.20 -21.47
C ALA A 428 4.19 18.79 -20.14
N ARG A 429 3.43 18.91 -19.04
CA ARG A 429 3.89 18.51 -17.71
C ARG A 429 4.08 16.99 -17.60
N VAL A 430 3.19 16.20 -18.20
CA VAL A 430 3.33 14.74 -18.32
C VAL A 430 4.63 14.37 -19.03
N GLN A 431 4.93 15.01 -20.16
CA GLN A 431 6.17 14.74 -20.91
C GLN A 431 7.41 15.16 -20.12
N GLU A 432 7.37 16.33 -19.47
CA GLU A 432 8.47 16.81 -18.63
C GLU A 432 8.81 15.83 -17.49
N VAL A 433 7.80 15.36 -16.75
CA VAL A 433 8.05 14.38 -15.67
C VAL A 433 8.45 13.01 -16.21
N ALA A 434 7.96 12.61 -17.40
CA ALA A 434 8.44 11.39 -18.05
C ALA A 434 9.94 11.49 -18.40
N GLN A 435 10.39 12.62 -18.94
CA GLN A 435 11.80 12.85 -19.24
C GLN A 435 12.67 12.89 -17.97
N LYS A 436 12.14 13.49 -16.90
CA LYS A 436 12.84 13.64 -15.61
C LYS A 436 12.96 12.32 -14.84
N TYR A 437 11.86 11.57 -14.75
CA TYR A 437 11.75 10.43 -13.85
C TYR A 437 11.84 9.06 -14.52
N ILE A 438 11.82 8.96 -15.84
CA ILE A 438 12.09 7.71 -16.56
C ILE A 438 13.44 7.85 -17.24
N GLN A 439 14.45 7.14 -16.72
CA GLN A 439 15.83 7.26 -17.17
C GLN A 439 16.36 5.91 -17.69
N PRO A 440 16.07 5.50 -18.94
CA PRO A 440 16.37 4.17 -19.46
C PRO A 440 17.85 3.77 -19.32
N GLY A 441 18.77 4.72 -19.47
CA GLY A 441 20.22 4.47 -19.31
C GLY A 441 20.68 4.25 -17.86
N LYS A 442 19.78 4.30 -16.87
CA LYS A 442 20.09 4.11 -15.44
C LYS A 442 19.24 3.01 -14.79
N MET A 443 18.67 2.12 -15.58
CA MET A 443 17.76 1.09 -15.08
C MET A 443 18.47 -0.21 -14.75
N ALA A 444 18.03 -0.84 -13.68
CA ALA A 444 18.23 -2.26 -13.46
C ALA A 444 17.10 -3.05 -14.13
N ILE A 445 17.45 -4.10 -14.84
CA ILE A 445 16.51 -5.07 -15.41
C ILE A 445 16.68 -6.35 -14.59
N MET A 446 15.88 -6.52 -13.56
CA MET A 446 15.96 -7.72 -12.73
C MET A 446 15.03 -8.81 -13.25
N ILE A 447 15.57 -10.02 -13.37
CA ILE A 447 14.88 -11.18 -13.93
C ILE A 447 15.03 -12.37 -12.97
N VAL A 448 13.91 -12.99 -12.61
CA VAL A 448 13.88 -14.29 -11.92
C VAL A 448 13.30 -15.30 -12.90
N GLY A 449 14.05 -16.33 -13.27
CA GLY A 449 13.61 -17.32 -14.23
C GLY A 449 14.66 -18.40 -14.53
N ASP A 450 14.37 -19.24 -15.49
CA ASP A 450 15.35 -20.22 -15.97
C ASP A 450 16.26 -19.58 -17.04
N TRP A 451 17.57 -19.62 -16.79
CA TRP A 451 18.56 -18.93 -17.62
C TRP A 451 18.52 -19.36 -19.09
N GLU A 452 18.58 -20.67 -19.34
CA GLU A 452 18.74 -21.18 -20.70
C GLU A 452 17.61 -20.74 -21.65
N PRO A 453 16.31 -20.97 -21.33
CA PRO A 453 15.25 -20.52 -22.20
C PRO A 453 15.07 -19.00 -22.22
N CYS A 454 15.37 -18.28 -21.12
CA CYS A 454 15.30 -16.82 -21.10
C CYS A 454 16.40 -16.19 -21.97
N ASN A 455 17.63 -16.72 -21.87
CA ASN A 455 18.78 -16.20 -22.63
C ASN A 455 18.73 -16.58 -24.12
N LYS A 456 18.22 -17.76 -24.44
CA LYS A 456 18.01 -18.20 -25.84
C LYS A 456 16.99 -17.31 -26.55
N GLY A 457 15.94 -16.89 -25.85
CA GLY A 457 14.83 -16.12 -26.41
C GLY A 457 13.98 -16.91 -27.39
N GLY A 458 13.16 -16.21 -28.17
CA GLY A 458 12.26 -16.77 -29.18
C GLY A 458 12.34 -16.01 -30.50
N ASP A 459 11.47 -16.36 -31.47
CA ASP A 459 11.52 -15.85 -32.85
C ASP A 459 11.47 -14.32 -32.95
N LYS A 460 10.61 -13.67 -32.16
CA LYS A 460 10.46 -12.21 -32.15
C LYS A 460 11.63 -11.47 -31.47
N TRP A 461 12.40 -12.16 -30.66
CA TRP A 461 13.59 -11.62 -30.00
C TRP A 461 14.56 -12.78 -29.73
N PRO A 462 15.37 -13.16 -30.70
CA PRO A 462 16.41 -14.16 -30.51
C PRO A 462 17.52 -13.58 -29.63
N GLY A 463 17.69 -14.15 -28.41
CA GLY A 463 18.67 -13.69 -27.42
C GLY A 463 20.06 -13.41 -28.00
N PRO A 464 21.09 -13.22 -27.21
CA PRO A 464 21.15 -13.33 -25.75
C PRO A 464 20.66 -12.10 -24.98
N LEU A 465 20.47 -12.24 -23.65
CA LEU A 465 20.00 -11.18 -22.76
C LEU A 465 21.00 -10.03 -22.60
N ASP A 466 22.28 -10.24 -22.91
CA ASP A 466 23.31 -9.20 -22.90
C ASP A 466 23.08 -8.08 -23.94
N LYS A 467 22.21 -8.30 -24.93
CA LYS A 467 21.71 -7.24 -25.83
C LYS A 467 20.93 -6.15 -25.08
N LEU A 468 20.42 -6.44 -23.88
CA LEU A 468 19.72 -5.50 -23.00
C LEU A 468 20.64 -4.76 -22.05
N GLY A 469 21.93 -5.14 -22.01
CA GLY A 469 22.97 -4.60 -21.14
C GLY A 469 23.82 -5.70 -20.49
N LYS A 470 24.86 -5.28 -19.77
CA LYS A 470 25.72 -6.21 -19.04
C LYS A 470 24.93 -7.11 -18.11
N VAL A 471 25.22 -8.40 -18.15
CA VAL A 471 24.51 -9.40 -17.32
C VAL A 471 25.26 -9.66 -16.02
N HIS A 472 24.58 -9.47 -14.90
CA HIS A 472 25.02 -9.77 -13.55
C HIS A 472 24.20 -10.96 -13.04
N LYS A 473 24.84 -12.09 -12.75
CA LYS A 473 24.16 -13.22 -12.11
C LYS A 473 24.17 -13.03 -10.60
N ILE A 474 22.98 -13.12 -9.99
CA ILE A 474 22.80 -12.98 -8.55
C ILE A 474 22.58 -14.37 -7.95
N THR A 475 23.37 -14.71 -6.95
CA THR A 475 23.15 -15.88 -6.09
C THR A 475 22.34 -15.43 -4.88
N LEU A 476 21.21 -16.10 -4.62
CA LEU A 476 20.37 -15.82 -3.46
C LEU A 476 21.08 -16.28 -2.17
N ALA A 477 20.99 -15.47 -1.14
CA ALA A 477 21.36 -15.88 0.19
C ALA A 477 20.41 -16.98 0.70
N ASP A 478 20.94 -17.90 1.51
CA ASP A 478 20.12 -18.81 2.29
C ASP A 478 19.29 -17.98 3.31
N PRO A 479 17.97 -18.05 3.25
CA PRO A 479 17.13 -17.24 4.14
C PRO A 479 17.33 -17.57 5.62
N MET A 480 17.79 -18.79 5.93
CA MET A 480 18.00 -19.23 7.32
C MET A 480 19.28 -18.63 7.93
N THR A 481 20.32 -18.47 7.14
CA THR A 481 21.65 -18.01 7.62
C THR A 481 21.99 -16.60 7.15
N GLY A 482 21.39 -16.14 6.06
CA GLY A 482 21.78 -14.90 5.37
C GLY A 482 23.06 -15.02 4.56
N GLU A 483 23.67 -16.20 4.48
CA GLU A 483 24.91 -16.45 3.75
C GLU A 483 24.65 -16.75 2.28
N ILE A 484 25.49 -16.21 1.41
CA ILE A 484 25.47 -16.56 -0.01
C ILE A 484 26.27 -17.87 -0.15
N GLY A 485 25.62 -18.92 -0.65
CA GLY A 485 26.28 -20.19 -0.92
C GLY A 485 27.49 -19.99 -1.81
N LYS A 486 28.59 -20.78 -1.50
CA LYS A 486 29.82 -20.78 -2.27
C LYS A 486 29.65 -21.44 -3.63
#